data_b47aea03c0fc29c2b4ed0da4dbff882e
#
_entry.id   b47aea03c0fc29c2b4ed0da4dbff882e
#
_cell.length_a   1.000
_cell.length_b   1.000
_cell.length_c   1.000
_cell.angle_alpha   90.00
_cell.angle_beta   90.00
_cell.angle_gamma   90.00
#
_symmetry.space_group_name_H-M   'P 1'
#
loop_
_entity.id
_entity.type
_entity.pdbx_description
1 polymer ?
#
loop_
_entity_poly.entity_id
_entity_poly.type
_entity_poly.pdbx_seq_one_letter_code
_entity_poly.pdbx_strand_id
1 'polypeptide(L)'
;MVLASAIVNIPMYLRIIRSSLLPLRTAEFIDAARCAGLSGTSIVIKHFIPNAKGQIFSLFVLTCAYAIQIIAGLSFIGLGVEPPHPEWGSMINSGAGYIMLGVWWPSIFPGLAIVLSVYAVNGLSRQQMTGQIRSSV
;
A
#
# COMPACT_ATOMS: atom_id res chain seq x y z
N MET A 1 -17.41 -1.76 -5.30
CA MET A 1 -16.52 -0.63 -4.99
C MET A 1 -15.03 -1.02 -5.04
N VAL A 2 -14.59 -2.09 -4.38
CA VAL A 2 -13.16 -2.50 -4.35
C VAL A 2 -12.57 -2.75 -5.74
N LEU A 3 -13.28 -3.45 -6.63
CA LEU A 3 -12.81 -3.70 -8.00
C LEU A 3 -12.67 -2.42 -8.82
N ALA A 4 -13.61 -1.49 -8.69
CA ALA A 4 -13.55 -0.22 -9.41
C ALA A 4 -12.35 0.63 -8.97
N SER A 5 -12.11 0.72 -7.65
CA SER A 5 -10.94 1.45 -7.13
C SER A 5 -9.62 0.77 -7.52
N ALA A 6 -9.58 -0.57 -7.59
CA ALA A 6 -8.41 -1.29 -8.05
C ALA A 6 -8.08 -0.95 -9.51
N ILE A 7 -9.07 -0.98 -10.42
CA ILE A 7 -8.89 -0.71 -11.85
C ILE A 7 -8.39 0.72 -12.08
N VAL A 8 -8.97 1.71 -11.40
CA VAL A 8 -8.57 3.13 -11.53
C VAL A 8 -7.13 3.35 -11.08
N ASN A 9 -6.64 2.58 -10.12
CA ASN A 9 -5.29 2.73 -9.60
C ASN A 9 -4.21 1.95 -10.40
N ILE A 10 -4.58 1.00 -11.26
CA ILE A 10 -3.62 0.23 -12.08
C ILE A 10 -2.63 1.12 -12.84
N PRO A 11 -3.04 2.18 -13.57
CA PRO A 11 -2.09 3.01 -14.32
C PRO A 11 -1.07 3.71 -13.43
N MET A 12 -1.49 4.14 -12.24
CA MET A 12 -0.61 4.78 -11.27
C MET A 12 0.47 3.79 -10.78
N TYR A 13 0.06 2.56 -10.42
CA TYR A 13 1.01 1.52 -9.99
C TYR A 13 1.99 1.13 -11.07
N LEU A 14 1.52 0.95 -12.31
CA LEU A 14 2.39 0.64 -13.45
C LEU A 14 3.43 1.75 -13.66
N ARG A 15 3.05 3.01 -13.51
CA ARG A 15 3.96 4.15 -13.64
C ARG A 15 5.03 4.15 -12.54
N ILE A 16 4.63 3.91 -11.29
CA ILE A 16 5.56 3.89 -10.15
C ILE A 16 6.51 2.68 -10.27
N ILE A 17 6.01 1.50 -10.57
CA ILE A 17 6.84 0.30 -10.79
C ILE A 17 7.81 0.55 -11.95
N ARG A 18 7.34 1.11 -13.06
CA ARG A 18 8.20 1.43 -14.19
C ARG A 18 9.31 2.41 -13.82
N SER A 19 9.00 3.50 -13.13
CA SER A 19 10.01 4.47 -12.69
C SER A 19 11.04 3.88 -11.73
N SER A 20 10.63 2.95 -10.88
CA SER A 20 11.50 2.23 -9.95
C SER A 20 12.41 1.20 -10.64
N LEU A 21 11.95 0.63 -11.77
CA LEU A 21 12.71 -0.35 -12.53
C LEU A 21 13.64 0.27 -13.58
N LEU A 22 13.39 1.53 -13.99
CA LEU A 22 14.21 2.21 -14.98
C LEU A 22 15.71 2.29 -14.59
N PRO A 23 16.08 2.66 -13.36
CA PRO A 23 17.48 2.69 -12.94
C PRO A 23 18.16 1.32 -12.96
N LEU A 24 17.40 0.25 -12.71
CA LEU A 24 17.94 -1.11 -12.77
C LEU A 24 18.30 -1.54 -14.20
N ARG A 25 17.68 -0.93 -15.22
CA ARG A 25 17.96 -1.26 -16.63
C ARG A 25 19.37 -0.85 -17.07
N THR A 26 19.92 0.19 -16.45
CA THR A 26 21.26 0.72 -16.75
C THR A 26 22.30 0.24 -15.74
N ALA A 27 21.96 -0.72 -14.89
CA ALA A 27 22.89 -1.28 -13.93
C ALA A 27 23.90 -2.21 -14.61
N GLU A 28 25.16 -2.08 -14.25
CA GLU A 28 26.29 -2.81 -14.85
C GLU A 28 26.12 -4.34 -14.86
N PHE A 29 25.44 -4.90 -13.85
CA PHE A 29 25.18 -6.34 -13.78
C PHE A 29 24.23 -6.83 -14.90
N ILE A 30 23.38 -5.96 -15.45
CA ILE A 30 22.50 -6.31 -16.58
C ILE A 30 23.29 -6.35 -17.88
N ASP A 31 24.23 -5.44 -18.06
CA ASP A 31 25.10 -5.45 -19.25
C ASP A 31 26.04 -6.66 -19.22
N ALA A 32 26.57 -7.02 -18.05
CA ALA A 32 27.32 -8.26 -17.87
C ALA A 32 26.48 -9.50 -18.19
N ALA A 33 25.21 -9.54 -17.75
CA ALA A 33 24.32 -10.66 -18.08
C ALA A 33 23.97 -10.76 -19.57
N ARG A 34 23.88 -9.62 -20.27
CA ARG A 34 23.71 -9.59 -21.72
C ARG A 34 24.95 -10.09 -22.45
N CYS A 35 26.14 -9.66 -22.04
CA CYS A 35 27.40 -10.16 -22.58
C CYS A 35 27.57 -11.67 -22.38
N ALA A 36 27.02 -12.22 -21.29
CA ALA A 36 26.97 -13.66 -21.02
C ALA A 36 25.93 -14.41 -21.90
N GLY A 37 25.23 -13.73 -22.82
CA GLY A 37 24.27 -14.36 -23.72
C GLY A 37 22.92 -14.73 -23.12
N LEU A 38 22.56 -14.19 -21.93
CA LEU A 38 21.28 -14.46 -21.30
C LEU A 38 20.13 -13.82 -22.08
N SER A 39 19.05 -14.56 -22.29
CA SER A 39 17.84 -14.02 -22.93
C SER A 39 17.19 -12.94 -22.07
N GLY A 40 16.51 -11.98 -22.70
CA GLY A 40 15.83 -10.88 -21.99
C GLY A 40 14.86 -11.36 -20.90
N THR A 41 14.12 -12.43 -21.15
CA THR A 41 13.21 -13.06 -20.18
C THR A 41 13.96 -13.62 -18.96
N SER A 42 15.12 -14.24 -19.19
CA SER A 42 15.97 -14.78 -18.11
C SER A 42 16.52 -13.66 -17.23
N ILE A 43 16.92 -12.53 -17.84
CA ILE A 43 17.38 -11.33 -17.12
C ILE A 43 16.26 -10.76 -16.23
N VAL A 44 15.03 -10.67 -16.75
CA VAL A 44 13.89 -10.18 -15.99
C VAL A 44 13.61 -11.10 -14.78
N ILE A 45 13.52 -12.39 -14.99
CA ILE A 45 13.14 -13.33 -13.92
C ILE A 45 14.26 -13.48 -12.88
N LYS A 46 15.52 -13.60 -13.31
CA LYS A 46 16.65 -13.90 -12.43
C LYS A 46 17.27 -12.67 -11.76
N HIS A 47 17.16 -11.50 -12.40
CA HIS A 47 17.82 -10.29 -11.91
C HIS A 47 16.87 -9.14 -11.58
N PHE A 48 15.88 -8.85 -12.45
CA PHE A 48 14.95 -7.74 -12.22
C PHE A 48 13.98 -8.01 -11.06
N ILE A 49 13.26 -9.12 -11.11
CA ILE A 49 12.23 -9.45 -10.11
C ILE A 49 12.81 -9.55 -8.70
N PRO A 50 13.93 -10.27 -8.46
CA PRO A 50 14.51 -10.35 -7.12
C PRO A 50 14.97 -9.01 -6.55
N ASN A 51 15.53 -8.12 -7.40
CA ASN A 51 15.95 -6.79 -6.98
C ASN A 51 14.78 -5.81 -6.79
N ALA A 52 13.68 -5.98 -7.53
CA ALA A 52 12.50 -5.14 -7.43
C ALA A 52 11.52 -5.57 -6.33
N LYS A 53 11.64 -6.79 -5.80
CA LYS A 53 10.65 -7.36 -4.85
C LYS A 53 10.37 -6.47 -3.62
N GLY A 54 11.39 -5.82 -3.07
CA GLY A 54 11.20 -4.94 -1.91
C GLY A 54 10.44 -3.67 -2.24
N GLN A 55 10.68 -3.07 -3.41
CA GLN A 55 9.95 -1.90 -3.88
C GLN A 55 8.49 -2.26 -4.20
N ILE A 56 8.27 -3.40 -4.87
CA ILE A 56 6.91 -3.90 -5.18
C ILE A 56 6.14 -4.16 -3.88
N PHE A 57 6.77 -4.80 -2.90
CA PHE A 57 6.16 -5.06 -1.60
C PHE A 57 5.83 -3.76 -0.86
N SER A 58 6.75 -2.79 -0.83
CA SER A 58 6.51 -1.48 -0.20
C SER A 58 5.35 -0.74 -0.84
N LEU A 59 5.23 -0.78 -2.17
CA LEU A 59 4.10 -0.20 -2.90
C LEU A 59 2.79 -0.90 -2.57
N PHE A 60 2.80 -2.24 -2.50
CA PHE A 60 1.61 -3.01 -2.10
C PHE A 60 1.14 -2.62 -0.70
N VAL A 61 2.06 -2.55 0.27
CA VAL A 61 1.75 -2.15 1.65
C VAL A 61 1.19 -0.73 1.72
N LEU A 62 1.79 0.21 0.99
CA LEU A 62 1.30 1.59 0.90
C LEU A 62 -0.11 1.65 0.32
N THR A 63 -0.40 0.84 -0.70
CA THR A 63 -1.73 0.72 -1.29
C THR A 63 -2.77 0.25 -0.29
N CYS A 64 -2.44 -0.74 0.53
CA CYS A 64 -3.34 -1.22 1.57
C CYS A 64 -3.66 -0.10 2.58
N ALA A 65 -2.67 0.70 2.98
CA ALA A 65 -2.88 1.84 3.86
C ALA A 65 -3.82 2.89 3.25
N TYR A 66 -3.63 3.22 1.97
CA TYR A 66 -4.54 4.12 1.25
C TYR A 66 -5.95 3.57 1.12
N ALA A 67 -6.10 2.28 0.82
CA ALA A 67 -7.41 1.64 0.72
C ALA A 67 -8.19 1.74 2.04
N ILE A 68 -7.53 1.46 3.17
CA ILE A 68 -8.14 1.60 4.50
C ILE A 68 -8.63 3.03 4.72
N GLN A 69 -7.81 4.04 4.41
CA GLN A 69 -8.18 5.45 4.59
C GLN A 69 -9.37 5.87 3.71
N ILE A 70 -9.36 5.49 2.43
CA ILE A 70 -10.42 5.84 1.49
C ILE A 70 -11.74 5.19 1.92
N ILE A 71 -11.72 3.90 2.24
CA ILE A 71 -12.91 3.18 2.68
C ILE A 71 -13.47 3.81 3.96
N ALA A 72 -12.61 4.03 4.96
CA ALA A 72 -13.03 4.65 6.21
C ALA A 72 -13.60 6.06 6.02
N GLY A 73 -12.99 6.87 5.12
CA GLY A 73 -13.47 8.20 4.77
C GLY A 73 -14.83 8.19 4.08
N LEU A 74 -15.03 7.30 3.11
CA LEU A 74 -16.32 7.15 2.42
C LEU A 74 -17.42 6.68 3.39
N SER A 75 -17.10 5.72 4.25
CA SER A 75 -18.04 5.20 5.26
C SER A 75 -18.38 6.27 6.30
N PHE A 76 -17.42 7.12 6.67
CA PHE A 76 -17.69 8.27 7.54
C PHE A 76 -18.69 9.25 6.94
N ILE A 77 -18.66 9.49 5.63
CA ILE A 77 -19.62 10.36 4.93
C ILE A 77 -20.98 9.67 4.70
N GLY A 78 -21.09 8.37 5.04
CA GLY A 78 -22.32 7.58 4.85
C GLY A 78 -22.42 6.91 3.49
N LEU A 79 -21.35 6.92 2.68
CA LEU A 79 -21.26 6.21 1.39
C LEU A 79 -20.64 4.82 1.53
N GLY A 80 -20.49 4.32 2.74
CA GLY A 80 -19.96 3.00 3.05
C GLY A 80 -20.97 1.88 2.93
N VAL A 81 -20.68 0.78 3.62
CA VAL A 81 -21.55 -0.40 3.68
C VAL A 81 -22.71 -0.14 4.64
N GLU A 82 -23.93 -0.48 4.21
CA GLU A 82 -25.11 -0.30 5.06
C GLU A 82 -25.09 -1.21 6.29
N PRO A 83 -25.58 -0.72 7.46
CA PRO A 83 -25.78 -1.56 8.64
C PRO A 83 -26.60 -2.81 8.28
N PRO A 84 -26.34 -3.97 8.89
CA PRO A 84 -25.63 -4.18 10.17
C PRO A 84 -24.14 -4.52 10.09
N HIS A 85 -23.47 -4.29 8.95
CA HIS A 85 -22.05 -4.63 8.81
C HIS A 85 -21.17 -3.72 9.67
N PRO A 86 -20.36 -4.29 10.61
CA PRO A 86 -19.47 -3.49 11.45
C PRO A 86 -18.33 -2.94 10.62
N GLU A 87 -18.21 -1.62 10.55
CA GLU A 87 -17.18 -0.90 9.83
C GLU A 87 -16.71 0.32 10.65
N TRP A 88 -15.41 0.52 10.78
CA TRP A 88 -14.87 1.59 11.63
C TRP A 88 -15.33 2.98 11.20
N GLY A 89 -15.41 3.24 9.88
CA GLY A 89 -15.86 4.53 9.36
C GLY A 89 -17.33 4.83 9.72
N SER A 90 -18.21 3.86 9.55
CA SER A 90 -19.63 3.98 9.92
C SER A 90 -19.83 4.11 11.44
N MET A 91 -18.99 3.45 12.25
CA MET A 91 -18.99 3.58 13.70
C MET A 91 -18.62 5.00 14.14
N ILE A 92 -17.62 5.61 13.50
CA ILE A 92 -17.24 7.01 13.79
C ILE A 92 -18.39 7.94 13.42
N ASN A 93 -19.03 7.75 12.28
CA ASN A 93 -20.19 8.55 11.85
C ASN A 93 -21.33 8.45 12.86
N SER A 94 -21.74 7.25 13.20
CA SER A 94 -22.81 7.02 14.19
C SER A 94 -22.47 7.57 15.57
N GLY A 95 -21.20 7.45 15.97
CA GLY A 95 -20.70 7.97 17.24
C GLY A 95 -20.61 9.49 17.30
N ALA A 96 -20.45 10.18 16.16
CA ALA A 96 -20.27 11.62 16.09
C ALA A 96 -21.47 12.40 16.68
N GLY A 97 -22.69 11.88 16.50
CA GLY A 97 -23.89 12.49 17.08
C GLY A 97 -23.93 12.45 18.61
N TYR A 98 -23.25 11.49 19.23
CA TYR A 98 -23.22 11.36 20.68
C TYR A 98 -22.16 12.23 21.35
N ILE A 99 -21.21 12.79 20.62
CA ILE A 99 -20.16 13.68 21.15
C ILE A 99 -20.78 14.90 21.82
N MET A 100 -21.82 15.46 21.24
CA MET A 100 -22.56 16.60 21.82
C MET A 100 -23.24 16.29 23.17
N LEU A 101 -23.49 15.00 23.44
CA LEU A 101 -24.04 14.49 24.68
C LEU A 101 -22.98 14.11 25.73
N GLY A 102 -21.68 14.41 25.42
CA GLY A 102 -20.56 14.05 26.29
C GLY A 102 -20.07 12.60 26.12
N VAL A 103 -20.64 11.83 25.19
CA VAL A 103 -20.29 10.42 24.93
C VAL A 103 -19.34 10.37 23.72
N TRP A 104 -18.06 10.49 23.96
CA TRP A 104 -17.02 10.62 22.91
C TRP A 104 -16.38 9.29 22.51
N TRP A 105 -16.42 8.28 23.36
CA TRP A 105 -15.72 7.00 23.12
C TRP A 105 -16.17 6.19 21.90
N PRO A 106 -17.44 6.18 21.45
CA PRO A 106 -17.85 5.42 20.28
C PRO A 106 -17.19 5.88 18.97
N SER A 107 -16.76 7.15 18.90
CA SER A 107 -16.05 7.69 17.73
C SER A 107 -14.53 7.58 17.87
N ILE A 108 -13.96 7.76 19.07
CA ILE A 108 -12.51 7.79 19.26
C ILE A 108 -11.89 6.41 19.12
N PHE A 109 -12.49 5.35 19.68
CA PHE A 109 -11.91 4.01 19.60
C PHE A 109 -11.78 3.48 18.15
N PRO A 110 -12.82 3.54 17.30
CA PRO A 110 -12.67 3.16 15.90
C PRO A 110 -11.67 4.05 15.14
N GLY A 111 -11.62 5.35 15.44
CA GLY A 111 -10.64 6.27 14.89
C GLY A 111 -9.20 5.88 15.22
N LEU A 112 -8.93 5.55 16.47
CA LEU A 112 -7.64 5.04 16.92
C LEU A 112 -7.28 3.71 16.24
N ALA A 113 -8.25 2.81 16.06
CA ALA A 113 -8.04 1.54 15.36
C ALA A 113 -7.57 1.76 13.92
N ILE A 114 -8.18 2.72 13.19
CA ILE A 114 -7.76 3.09 11.84
C ILE A 114 -6.32 3.64 11.85
N VAL A 115 -6.02 4.60 12.74
CA VAL A 115 -4.68 5.20 12.84
C VAL A 115 -3.62 4.16 13.14
N LEU A 116 -3.87 3.28 14.11
CA LEU A 116 -2.94 2.20 14.49
C LEU A 116 -2.73 1.21 13.35
N SER A 117 -3.79 0.84 12.63
CA SER A 117 -3.71 -0.06 11.48
C SER A 117 -2.87 0.55 10.36
N VAL A 118 -3.11 1.81 10.01
CA VAL A 118 -2.33 2.53 8.99
C VAL A 118 -0.87 2.70 9.43
N TYR A 119 -0.63 3.01 10.70
CA TYR A 119 0.73 3.13 11.24
C TYR A 119 1.49 1.80 11.21
N ALA A 120 0.85 0.70 11.62
CA ALA A 120 1.44 -0.63 11.59
C ALA A 120 1.80 -1.07 10.17
N VAL A 121 0.86 -0.87 9.22
CA VAL A 121 1.06 -1.19 7.81
C VAL A 121 2.22 -0.37 7.22
N ASN A 122 2.29 0.94 7.47
CA ASN A 122 3.39 1.79 7.02
C ASN A 122 4.74 1.43 7.67
N GLY A 123 4.73 1.00 8.93
CA GLY A 123 5.93 0.52 9.63
C GLY A 123 6.56 -0.70 8.96
N LEU A 124 5.75 -1.65 8.49
CA LEU A 124 6.21 -2.81 7.73
C LEU A 124 6.89 -2.42 6.42
N SER A 125 6.37 -1.41 5.71
CA SER A 125 6.97 -0.90 4.48
C SER A 125 8.39 -0.34 4.71
N ARG A 126 8.60 0.42 5.78
CA ARG A 126 9.90 1.03 6.11
C ARG A 126 10.97 0.00 6.44
N GLN A 127 10.63 -1.04 7.20
CA GLN A 127 11.59 -2.09 7.58
C GLN A 127 12.16 -2.82 6.36
N GLN A 128 11.35 -3.08 5.34
CA GLN A 128 11.79 -3.74 4.11
C GLN A 128 12.78 -2.90 3.30
N MET A 129 12.59 -1.56 3.24
CA MET A 129 13.53 -0.66 2.57
C MET A 129 14.90 -0.65 3.26
N THR A 130 14.92 -0.61 4.59
CA THR A 130 16.18 -0.56 5.36
C THR A 130 16.96 -1.89 5.27
N GLY A 131 16.27 -3.03 5.21
CA GLY A 131 16.88 -4.34 5.06
C GLY A 131 17.58 -4.54 3.71
N GLN A 132 17.07 -3.95 2.63
CA GLN A 132 17.69 -4.06 1.30
C GLN A 132 18.99 -3.25 1.18
N ILE A 133 19.07 -2.07 1.79
CA ILE A 133 20.30 -1.25 1.78
C ILE A 133 21.44 -1.97 2.49
N ARG A 134 21.12 -2.76 3.52
CA ARG A 134 22.12 -3.50 4.32
C ARG A 134 22.64 -4.76 3.65
N SER A 135 21.93 -5.32 2.69
CA SER A 135 22.33 -6.53 1.94
C SER A 135 23.09 -6.22 0.64
N SER A 136 23.18 -4.93 0.25
CA SER A 136 23.89 -4.45 -0.94
C SER A 136 25.26 -3.80 -0.64
N VAL A 137 25.66 -3.76 0.64
CA VAL A 137 26.99 -3.40 1.12
C VAL A 137 27.73 -4.65 1.57
#